data_9cdc7f951db7f76a16ba963adb9688a0
#
_entry.id   9cdc7f951db7f76a16ba963adb9688a0
#
_cell.length_a   1.000
_cell.length_b   1.000
_cell.length_c   1.000
_cell.angle_alpha   90.00
_cell.angle_beta   90.00
_cell.angle_gamma   90.00
#
_symmetry.space_group_name_H-M   'P 1'
#
loop_
_entity.id
_entity.type
_entity.pdbx_description
1 polymer ?
#
loop_
_entity_poly.entity_id
_entity_poly.type
_entity_poly.pdbx_seq_one_letter_code
_entity_poly.pdbx_strand_id
1 'polypeptide(L)'
;MVERFDFGVALKKLKEGKKCRRAGWNGKGIFIELQRPDENSKMTHPYIFIDTTGLQTDNPDAPKDRVPWFASQTDMLAEDWECID
;
A
#
# COMPACT_ATOMS: atom_id res chain seq x y z
N MET A 1 8.96 18.33 4.54
CA MET A 1 9.78 17.29 3.91
C MET A 1 9.24 15.92 4.29
N VAL A 2 9.05 15.02 3.32
CA VAL A 2 8.54 13.69 3.58
C VAL A 2 9.70 12.76 3.91
N GLU A 3 9.58 12.03 5.00
CA GLU A 3 10.57 11.01 5.35
C GLU A 3 10.41 9.79 4.45
N ARG A 4 11.52 9.31 3.92
CA ARG A 4 11.54 8.10 3.10
C ARG A 4 12.38 7.03 3.76
N PHE A 5 12.00 5.79 3.54
CA PHE A 5 12.62 4.67 4.22
C PHE A 5 12.54 3.41 3.36
N ASP A 6 13.17 2.35 3.83
CA ASP A 6 13.18 1.08 3.13
C ASP A 6 11.90 0.28 3.43
N PHE A 7 11.77 -0.86 2.75
CA PHE A 7 10.59 -1.70 2.89
C PHE A 7 10.46 -2.30 4.29
N GLY A 8 11.58 -2.56 4.97
CA GLY A 8 11.54 -3.06 6.35
C GLY A 8 10.82 -2.09 7.28
N VAL A 9 11.12 -0.80 7.14
CA VAL A 9 10.43 0.24 7.92
C VAL A 9 8.99 0.36 7.47
N ALA A 10 8.72 0.26 6.16
CA ALA A 10 7.34 0.29 5.65
C ALA A 10 6.50 -0.81 6.26
N LEU A 11 7.04 -2.04 6.34
CA LEU A 11 6.35 -3.16 6.99
C LEU A 11 6.02 -2.86 8.44
N LYS A 12 6.97 -2.26 9.16
CA LYS A 12 6.74 -1.88 10.55
C LYS A 12 5.59 -0.87 10.66
N LYS A 13 5.58 0.13 9.77
CA LYS A 13 4.51 1.13 9.72
C LYS A 13 3.15 0.49 9.44
N LEU A 14 3.12 -0.46 8.48
CA LEU A 14 1.88 -1.17 8.16
C LEU A 14 1.35 -1.93 9.37
N LYS A 15 2.23 -2.57 10.14
CA LYS A 15 1.83 -3.28 11.35
C LYS A 15 1.30 -2.35 12.44
N GLU A 16 1.67 -1.08 12.38
CA GLU A 16 1.14 -0.04 13.28
C GLU A 16 -0.19 0.53 12.83
N GLY A 17 -0.70 0.06 11.69
CA GLY A 17 -1.98 0.53 11.16
C GLY A 17 -1.86 1.72 10.20
N LYS A 18 -0.67 2.02 9.74
CA LYS A 18 -0.45 3.16 8.84
C LYS A 18 -0.50 2.73 7.38
N LYS A 19 -0.67 3.72 6.51
CA LYS A 19 -0.71 3.52 5.07
C LYS A 19 0.63 3.92 4.48
N CYS A 20 1.11 3.16 3.50
CA CYS A 20 2.40 3.41 2.88
C CYS A 20 2.28 3.43 1.37
N ARG A 21 3.22 4.12 0.74
CA ARG A 21 3.34 4.16 -0.72
C ARG A 21 4.79 4.39 -1.08
N ARG A 22 5.11 4.16 -2.36
CA ARG A 22 6.43 4.52 -2.87
C ARG A 22 6.35 5.84 -3.64
N ALA A 23 7.34 6.70 -3.42
CA ALA A 23 7.43 7.94 -4.17
C ALA A 23 7.59 7.67 -5.68
N GLY A 24 8.24 6.57 -6.03
CA GLY A 24 8.50 6.20 -7.42
C GLY A 24 7.35 5.51 -8.14
N TRP A 25 6.23 5.26 -7.48
CA TRP A 25 5.08 4.67 -8.16
C TRP A 25 4.49 5.66 -9.16
N ASN A 26 4.11 5.15 -10.33
CA ASN A 26 3.52 5.98 -11.38
C ASN A 26 2.12 6.46 -11.04
N GLY A 27 1.34 5.65 -10.33
CA GLY A 27 -0.01 6.02 -9.94
C GLY A 27 -0.01 6.86 -8.67
N LYS A 28 -0.62 8.03 -8.72
CA LYS A 28 -0.80 8.87 -7.53
C LYS A 28 -2.13 8.57 -6.87
N GLY A 29 -2.15 8.64 -5.54
CA GLY A 29 -3.36 8.38 -4.77
C GLY A 29 -3.53 6.92 -4.38
N ILE A 30 -2.60 6.05 -4.74
CA ILE A 30 -2.63 4.64 -4.35
C ILE A 30 -1.73 4.40 -3.14
N PHE A 31 -2.08 3.41 -2.35
CA PHE A 31 -1.31 3.07 -1.16
C PHE A 31 -1.55 1.60 -0.79
N ILE A 32 -0.70 1.08 0.09
CA ILE A 32 -0.90 -0.24 0.69
C ILE A 32 -1.23 -0.07 2.17
N GLU A 33 -1.97 -1.04 2.70
CA GLU A 33 -2.41 -1.05 4.09
C GLU A 33 -2.57 -2.49 4.54
N LEU A 34 -2.43 -2.73 5.85
CA LEU A 34 -2.62 -4.05 6.42
C LEU A 34 -4.08 -4.25 6.79
N GLN A 35 -4.68 -5.32 6.28
CA GLN A 35 -6.02 -5.74 6.67
C GLN A 35 -5.91 -6.77 7.79
N ARG A 36 -6.52 -6.47 8.92
CA ARG A 36 -6.61 -7.45 10.02
C ARG A 36 -7.98 -8.12 9.97
N PRO A 37 -8.02 -9.45 10.08
CA PRO A 37 -9.31 -10.15 10.04
C PRO A 37 -10.15 -9.83 11.27
N ASP A 38 -11.45 -9.85 11.08
CA ASP A 38 -12.43 -9.74 12.16
C ASP A 38 -13.46 -10.87 11.99
N GLU A 39 -14.52 -10.83 12.78
CA GLU A 39 -15.52 -11.91 12.76
C GLU A 39 -16.28 -12.02 11.43
N ASN A 40 -16.25 -10.97 10.61
CA ASN A 40 -16.92 -10.95 9.31
C ASN A 40 -15.97 -11.24 8.15
N SER A 41 -14.69 -11.40 8.44
CA SER A 41 -13.68 -11.63 7.40
C SER A 41 -13.66 -13.08 6.97
N LYS A 42 -13.41 -13.32 5.70
CA LYS A 42 -13.17 -14.68 5.21
C LYS A 42 -11.74 -15.13 5.49
N MET A 43 -10.80 -14.20 5.47
CA MET A 43 -9.39 -14.49 5.74
C MET A 43 -9.17 -14.64 7.23
N THR A 44 -8.28 -15.55 7.60
CA THR A 44 -8.01 -15.85 9.01
C THR A 44 -6.70 -15.25 9.51
N HIS A 45 -5.89 -14.69 8.61
CA HIS A 45 -4.62 -14.04 8.94
C HIS A 45 -4.57 -12.65 8.32
N PRO A 46 -3.79 -11.74 8.92
CA PRO A 46 -3.60 -10.42 8.32
C PRO A 46 -2.92 -10.53 6.95
N TYR A 47 -3.24 -9.60 6.07
CA TYR A 47 -2.59 -9.51 4.77
C TYR A 47 -2.54 -8.06 4.31
N ILE A 48 -1.62 -7.78 3.39
CA ILE A 48 -1.46 -6.44 2.84
C ILE A 48 -2.31 -6.34 1.57
N PHE A 49 -3.06 -5.25 1.46
CA PHE A 49 -3.83 -4.98 0.24
C PHE A 49 -3.38 -3.65 -0.35
N ILE A 50 -3.59 -3.50 -1.65
CA ILE A 50 -3.36 -2.24 -2.33
C ILE A 50 -4.71 -1.58 -2.59
N ASP A 51 -4.78 -0.28 -2.33
CA ASP A 51 -5.99 0.51 -2.51
C ASP A 51 -5.75 1.49 -3.64
N THR A 52 -6.46 1.29 -4.75
CA THR A 52 -6.36 2.16 -5.91
C THR A 52 -7.62 3.00 -6.10
N THR A 53 -8.52 3.03 -5.11
CA THR A 53 -9.78 3.78 -5.23
C THR A 53 -9.55 5.29 -5.36
N GLY A 54 -8.43 5.79 -4.84
CA GLY A 54 -8.06 7.21 -4.95
C GLY A 54 -7.13 7.52 -6.11
N LEU A 55 -6.96 6.59 -7.05
CA LEU A 55 -6.04 6.78 -8.17
C LEU A 55 -6.41 8.02 -8.97
N GLN A 56 -5.44 8.91 -9.16
CA GLN A 56 -5.59 10.12 -9.93
C GLN A 56 -5.22 9.83 -11.38
N THR A 57 -6.21 9.83 -12.26
CA THR A 57 -6.03 9.48 -13.66
C THR A 57 -7.09 10.17 -14.52
N ASP A 58 -6.74 10.48 -15.75
CA ASP A 58 -7.68 11.00 -16.74
C ASP A 58 -8.45 9.89 -17.46
N ASN A 59 -8.07 8.64 -17.23
CA ASN A 59 -8.72 7.51 -17.88
C ASN A 59 -9.92 7.06 -17.03
N PRO A 60 -11.17 7.26 -17.50
CA PRO A 60 -12.35 6.88 -16.73
C PRO A 60 -12.50 5.37 -16.59
N ASP A 61 -11.81 4.59 -17.42
CA ASP A 61 -11.89 3.13 -17.38
C ASP A 61 -10.79 2.49 -16.52
N ALA A 62 -9.93 3.29 -15.90
CA ALA A 62 -8.88 2.75 -15.04
C ALA A 62 -9.49 2.04 -13.84
N PRO A 63 -9.03 0.82 -13.51
CA PRO A 63 -9.55 0.08 -12.36
C PRO A 63 -9.28 0.85 -11.05
N LYS A 64 -10.27 0.87 -10.17
CA LYS A 64 -10.16 1.49 -8.85
C LYS A 64 -10.71 0.50 -7.84
N ASP A 65 -9.82 -0.27 -7.25
CA ASP A 65 -10.18 -1.42 -6.45
C ASP A 65 -9.32 -1.57 -5.21
N ARG A 66 -9.73 -2.45 -4.33
CA ARG A 66 -8.93 -2.94 -3.22
C ARG A 66 -8.71 -4.42 -3.44
N VAL A 67 -7.45 -4.82 -3.60
CA VAL A 67 -7.10 -6.22 -3.86
C VAL A 67 -5.86 -6.59 -3.05
N PRO A 68 -5.66 -7.88 -2.76
CA PRO A 68 -4.42 -8.29 -2.10
C PRO A 68 -3.21 -7.85 -2.92
N TRP A 69 -2.16 -7.43 -2.22
CA TRP A 69 -0.97 -6.87 -2.86
C TRP A 69 0.18 -7.85 -2.82
N PHE A 70 0.95 -7.87 -3.91
CA PHE A 70 2.15 -8.67 -4.04
C PHE A 70 3.34 -7.75 -4.23
N ALA A 71 4.31 -7.85 -3.32
CA ALA A 71 5.51 -7.04 -3.44
C ALA A 71 6.39 -7.58 -4.56
N SER A 72 6.74 -6.72 -5.51
CA SER A 72 7.75 -7.07 -6.51
C SER A 72 9.14 -6.98 -5.89
N GLN A 73 10.14 -7.53 -6.58
CA GLN A 73 11.53 -7.39 -6.13
C GLN A 73 11.90 -5.90 -6.04
N THR A 74 11.48 -5.13 -7.02
CA THR A 74 11.73 -3.69 -7.03
C THR A 74 11.14 -3.01 -5.80
N ASP A 75 9.91 -3.38 -5.43
CA ASP A 75 9.24 -2.82 -4.25
C ASP A 75 9.97 -3.20 -2.96
N MET A 76 10.39 -4.47 -2.86
CA MET A 76 11.05 -4.94 -1.64
C MET A 76 12.43 -4.31 -1.43
N LEU A 77 13.10 -3.94 -2.51
CA LEU A 77 14.44 -3.37 -2.44
C LEU A 77 14.45 -1.84 -2.53
N ALA A 78 13.29 -1.22 -2.67
CA ALA A 78 13.18 0.24 -2.79
C ALA A 78 13.47 0.93 -1.46
N GLU A 79 13.97 2.15 -1.55
CA GLU A 79 14.27 2.98 -0.39
C GLU A 79 13.48 4.29 -0.42
N ASP A 80 12.41 4.33 -1.21
CA ASP A 80 11.58 5.52 -1.38
C ASP A 80 10.16 5.33 -0.81
N TRP A 81 10.02 4.46 0.17
CA TRP A 81 8.75 4.25 0.84
C TRP A 81 8.39 5.45 1.73
N GLU A 82 7.13 5.80 1.76
CA GLU A 82 6.58 6.92 2.54
C GLU A 82 5.35 6.49 3.31
N CYS A 83 5.16 7.10 4.47
CA CYS A 83 3.93 6.96 5.24
C CYS A 83 3.03 8.15 4.89
N ILE A 84 1.74 7.92 4.66
CA ILE A 84 0.84 8.94 4.12
C ILE A 84 -0.32 9.33 5.05
N ASP A 85 -0.33 8.87 6.28
CA ASP A 85 -1.40 9.28 7.20
C ASP A 85 -0.95 10.30 8.27
#